data_d7776b64defeb477e74bb4a2be1e1d32
#
_entry.id   d7776b64defeb477e74bb4a2be1e1d32
#
_cell.length_a   1.000
_cell.length_b   1.000
_cell.length_c   1.000
_cell.angle_alpha   90.00
_cell.angle_beta   90.00
_cell.angle_gamma   90.00
#
_symmetry.space_group_name_H-M   'P 1'
#
loop_
_entity.id
_entity.type
_entity.pdbx_description
1 polymer ?
#
loop_
_entity_poly.entity_id
_entity_poly.type
_entity_poly.pdbx_seq_one_letter_code
_entity_poly.pdbx_strand_id
1 'polypeptide(L)'
;MTLKFKINKAKFISCVFCLVAIFIFSAFSNSVLAQDSRFTQFWSAPMTVNPAWAGTIPHWRASVLYRQQWYDVNGGIQSFFGGFDYNLGTGRGALGGWVKQDRVGALNANNLEVAAIYSYRVQFQNDWQLSMAGQFSYGQRSQGMDGLRFEDAMLSGNVTAEEFGNFTLRYPDFGTGFVAYNPKMWIGAGVYHLLQPDISVSNIQDRIPIRITGQAGYRIALNDEHTLVPSAIFQYQEPFLQLDAGINWEWDFLYAGVWYRGLPSRSGTQLLPSSALALVSGVKVENWQFGVSYDFALASLVGVGGSYEIS
;
A
#
# COMPACT_ATOMS: atom_id res chain seq x y z
N MET A 1 23.31 43.34 -25.17
CA MET A 1 22.06 43.72 -24.51
C MET A 1 21.47 42.44 -23.91
N THR A 2 21.82 42.10 -22.65
CA THR A 2 21.44 40.86 -21.97
C THR A 2 20.24 41.14 -21.07
N LEU A 3 19.07 40.68 -21.49
CA LEU A 3 17.83 40.72 -20.68
C LEU A 3 17.95 39.76 -19.51
N LYS A 4 18.19 40.25 -18.30
CA LYS A 4 18.08 39.52 -17.06
C LYS A 4 16.59 39.41 -16.67
N PHE A 5 15.96 38.27 -16.94
CA PHE A 5 14.64 37.96 -16.40
C PHE A 5 14.75 37.75 -14.87
N LYS A 6 14.26 38.69 -14.11
CA LYS A 6 14.16 38.59 -12.66
C LYS A 6 12.85 37.84 -12.31
N ILE A 7 12.92 36.51 -12.21
CA ILE A 7 11.78 35.71 -11.79
C ILE A 7 11.48 36.05 -10.32
N ASN A 8 10.31 36.62 -10.08
CA ASN A 8 9.83 36.90 -8.73
C ASN A 8 9.50 35.58 -8.03
N LYS A 9 10.32 35.18 -7.06
CA LYS A 9 10.21 33.91 -6.33
C LYS A 9 8.81 33.68 -5.75
N ALA A 10 8.13 34.72 -5.26
CA ALA A 10 6.78 34.64 -4.74
C ALA A 10 5.74 34.27 -5.82
N LYS A 11 5.85 34.83 -7.03
CA LYS A 11 4.97 34.48 -8.16
C LYS A 11 5.23 33.09 -8.68
N PHE A 12 6.48 32.62 -8.68
CA PHE A 12 6.84 31.26 -9.08
C PHE A 12 6.25 30.21 -8.11
N ILE A 13 6.40 30.43 -6.80
CA ILE A 13 5.83 29.56 -5.76
C ILE A 13 4.31 29.53 -5.85
N SER A 14 3.65 30.68 -6.05
CA SER A 14 2.20 30.77 -6.23
C SER A 14 1.73 30.03 -7.49
N CYS A 15 2.48 30.11 -8.60
CA CYS A 15 2.16 29.40 -9.83
C CYS A 15 2.30 27.87 -9.68
N VAL A 16 3.33 27.40 -9.00
CA VAL A 16 3.53 25.98 -8.69
C VAL A 16 2.41 25.48 -7.76
N PHE A 17 2.01 26.28 -6.78
CA PHE A 17 0.92 25.93 -5.89
C PHE A 17 -0.44 25.87 -6.62
N CYS A 18 -0.71 26.78 -7.56
CA CYS A 18 -1.90 26.75 -8.42
C CYS A 18 -1.89 25.53 -9.36
N LEU A 19 -0.75 25.18 -9.96
CA LEU A 19 -0.65 23.99 -10.82
C LEU A 19 -0.86 22.69 -10.05
N VAL A 20 -0.31 22.59 -8.84
CA VAL A 20 -0.54 21.45 -7.95
C VAL A 20 -2.02 21.39 -7.50
N ALA A 21 -2.65 22.53 -7.21
CA ALA A 21 -4.06 22.59 -6.85
C ALA A 21 -4.98 22.22 -8.04
N ILE A 22 -4.67 22.64 -9.26
CA ILE A 22 -5.42 22.27 -10.47
C ILE A 22 -5.27 20.78 -10.77
N PHE A 23 -4.06 20.21 -10.59
CA PHE A 23 -3.83 18.78 -10.77
C PHE A 23 -4.61 17.92 -9.75
N ILE A 24 -4.75 18.42 -8.51
CA ILE A 24 -5.55 17.77 -7.46
C ILE A 24 -7.06 17.86 -7.76
N PHE A 25 -7.52 18.93 -8.44
CA PHE A 25 -8.94 19.18 -8.69
C PHE A 25 -9.49 18.46 -9.94
N SER A 26 -8.65 18.03 -10.87
CA SER A 26 -9.08 17.38 -12.13
C SER A 26 -9.34 15.86 -12.03
N ALA A 27 -9.23 15.25 -10.85
CA ALA A 27 -9.25 13.79 -10.66
C ALA A 27 -10.60 13.26 -10.12
N PHE A 28 -11.73 13.86 -10.42
CA PHE A 28 -13.02 13.35 -9.94
C PHE A 28 -13.85 12.71 -11.05
N SER A 29 -13.55 11.45 -11.35
CA SER A 29 -14.44 10.57 -12.11
C SER A 29 -14.91 9.45 -11.18
N ASN A 30 -16.24 9.29 -11.03
CA ASN A 30 -16.83 8.25 -10.17
C ASN A 30 -16.76 6.88 -10.89
N SER A 31 -15.71 6.14 -10.66
CA SER A 31 -15.62 4.72 -11.00
C SER A 31 -15.52 3.94 -9.69
N VAL A 32 -16.35 2.92 -9.51
CA VAL A 32 -16.22 2.00 -8.38
C VAL A 32 -15.07 1.05 -8.72
N LEU A 33 -13.85 1.45 -8.40
CA LEU A 33 -12.65 0.66 -8.63
C LEU A 33 -12.22 -0.02 -7.33
N ALA A 34 -11.80 -1.28 -7.42
CA ALA A 34 -11.26 -2.00 -6.29
C ALA A 34 -9.86 -1.47 -5.96
N GLN A 35 -9.69 -0.94 -4.74
CA GLN A 35 -8.39 -0.52 -4.22
C GLN A 35 -7.57 -1.73 -3.79
N ASP A 36 -6.25 -1.68 -4.01
CA ASP A 36 -5.33 -2.70 -3.49
C ASP A 36 -5.36 -2.77 -1.97
N SER A 37 -5.29 -3.99 -1.44
CA SER A 37 -5.18 -4.21 0.01
C SER A 37 -3.87 -3.65 0.56
N ARG A 38 -3.93 -3.12 1.79
CA ARG A 38 -2.80 -2.46 2.45
C ARG A 38 -2.59 -2.99 3.85
N PHE A 39 -1.33 -3.20 4.18
CA PHE A 39 -0.90 -3.62 5.50
C PHE A 39 -0.67 -2.41 6.42
N THR A 40 -1.05 -2.55 7.67
CA THR A 40 -0.78 -1.56 8.72
C THR A 40 0.69 -1.56 9.08
N GLN A 41 1.29 -2.76 9.18
CA GLN A 41 2.71 -2.97 9.49
C GLN A 41 3.57 -2.98 8.22
N PHE A 42 3.53 -1.89 7.45
CA PHE A 42 4.25 -1.76 6.18
C PHE A 42 5.77 -1.97 6.30
N TRP A 43 6.37 -1.70 7.47
CA TRP A 43 7.80 -1.98 7.71
C TRP A 43 8.13 -3.48 7.70
N SER A 44 7.16 -4.34 7.97
CA SER A 44 7.30 -5.80 7.83
C SER A 44 7.12 -6.28 6.38
N ALA A 45 6.40 -5.50 5.53
CA ALA A 45 6.23 -5.78 4.10
C ALA A 45 6.60 -4.57 3.22
N PRO A 46 7.79 -3.98 3.36
CA PRO A 46 8.12 -2.69 2.74
C PRO A 46 8.12 -2.74 1.21
N MET A 47 8.35 -3.90 0.58
CA MET A 47 8.27 -4.08 -0.87
C MET A 47 6.87 -3.88 -1.43
N THR A 48 5.81 -3.97 -0.62
CA THR A 48 4.43 -3.66 -1.05
C THR A 48 4.17 -2.16 -1.21
N VAL A 49 4.97 -1.35 -0.51
CA VAL A 49 4.91 0.12 -0.56
C VAL A 49 5.89 0.67 -1.58
N ASN A 50 7.09 0.07 -1.68
CA ASN A 50 8.12 0.53 -2.61
C ASN A 50 9.07 -0.63 -2.92
N PRO A 51 9.22 -1.05 -4.20
CA PRO A 51 10.10 -2.15 -4.57
C PRO A 51 11.59 -1.87 -4.26
N ALA A 52 11.97 -0.58 -4.17
CA ALA A 52 13.34 -0.18 -3.85
C ALA A 52 13.81 -0.53 -2.42
N TRP A 53 12.91 -1.03 -1.56
CA TRP A 53 13.29 -1.61 -0.28
C TRP A 53 13.92 -3.00 -0.36
N ALA A 54 13.84 -3.67 -1.51
CA ALA A 54 14.50 -4.95 -1.70
C ALA A 54 16.02 -4.81 -1.50
N GLY A 55 16.60 -5.64 -0.63
CA GLY A 55 18.03 -5.69 -0.31
C GLY A 55 18.58 -4.50 0.44
N THR A 56 17.76 -3.67 1.05
CA THR A 56 18.23 -2.52 1.87
C THR A 56 18.82 -2.93 3.21
N ILE A 57 18.59 -4.17 3.63
CA ILE A 57 19.24 -4.76 4.81
C ILE A 57 20.40 -5.68 4.40
N PRO A 58 21.38 -5.91 5.27
CA PRO A 58 22.42 -6.89 5.04
C PRO A 58 21.84 -8.31 4.87
N HIS A 59 22.46 -9.11 4.00
CA HIS A 59 22.12 -10.51 3.73
C HIS A 59 20.72 -10.71 3.12
N TRP A 60 19.75 -11.20 3.89
CA TRP A 60 18.43 -11.53 3.42
C TRP A 60 17.35 -11.16 4.44
N ARG A 61 16.14 -10.97 3.93
CA ARG A 61 14.94 -10.79 4.74
C ARG A 61 13.83 -11.67 4.16
N ALA A 62 13.12 -12.37 5.07
CA ALA A 62 11.85 -13.02 4.76
C ALA A 62 10.76 -12.38 5.61
N SER A 63 9.59 -12.19 5.03
CA SER A 63 8.46 -11.56 5.71
C SER A 63 7.18 -12.32 5.41
N VAL A 64 6.36 -12.51 6.43
CA VAL A 64 5.01 -13.09 6.31
C VAL A 64 4.05 -12.22 7.07
N LEU A 65 2.94 -11.84 6.42
CA LEU A 65 1.88 -11.07 7.05
C LEU A 65 0.53 -11.70 6.74
N TYR A 66 -0.34 -11.64 7.73
CA TYR A 66 -1.75 -11.94 7.59
C TYR A 66 -2.58 -10.78 8.13
N ARG A 67 -3.58 -10.35 7.37
CA ARG A 67 -4.50 -9.29 7.74
C ARG A 67 -5.94 -9.75 7.52
N GLN A 68 -6.79 -9.56 8.54
CA GLN A 68 -8.23 -9.70 8.43
C GLN A 68 -8.84 -8.32 8.62
N GLN A 69 -9.54 -7.85 7.60
CA GLN A 69 -10.21 -6.55 7.62
C GLN A 69 -11.73 -6.75 7.67
N TRP A 70 -12.41 -5.96 8.52
CA TRP A 70 -13.86 -5.99 8.67
C TRP A 70 -14.41 -7.38 9.02
N TYR A 71 -13.88 -7.98 10.07
CA TYR A 71 -14.20 -9.36 10.45
C TYR A 71 -15.68 -9.56 10.81
N ASP A 72 -16.45 -8.50 11.17
CA ASP A 72 -17.89 -8.57 11.47
C ASP A 72 -18.76 -8.51 10.21
N VAL A 73 -18.20 -8.17 9.06
CA VAL A 73 -18.92 -8.24 7.78
C VAL A 73 -18.79 -9.65 7.24
N ASN A 74 -19.93 -10.24 6.82
CA ASN A 74 -19.95 -11.60 6.27
C ASN A 74 -18.91 -11.75 5.16
N GLY A 75 -17.85 -12.51 5.49
CA GLY A 75 -16.73 -12.77 4.59
C GLY A 75 -15.57 -11.78 4.63
N GLY A 76 -15.69 -10.55 5.16
CA GLY A 76 -14.58 -9.60 5.31
C GLY A 76 -13.55 -9.60 4.18
N ILE A 77 -12.40 -9.00 4.41
CA ILE A 77 -11.25 -9.08 3.49
C ILE A 77 -10.09 -9.76 4.21
N GLN A 78 -9.59 -10.84 3.64
CA GLN A 78 -8.41 -11.56 4.10
C GLN A 78 -7.25 -11.28 3.15
N SER A 79 -6.13 -10.80 3.68
CA SER A 79 -4.92 -10.55 2.91
C SER A 79 -3.76 -11.35 3.50
N PHE A 80 -3.09 -12.09 2.65
CA PHE A 80 -1.86 -12.80 2.97
C PHE A 80 -0.71 -12.23 2.13
N PHE A 81 0.45 -12.08 2.74
CA PHE A 81 1.68 -11.66 2.08
C PHE A 81 2.83 -12.55 2.53
N GLY A 82 3.63 -12.99 1.56
CA GLY A 82 4.92 -13.63 1.79
C GLY A 82 5.97 -12.99 0.89
N GLY A 83 7.04 -12.48 1.46
CA GLY A 83 8.10 -11.80 0.73
C GLY A 83 9.49 -12.28 1.12
N PHE A 84 10.41 -12.21 0.16
CA PHE A 84 11.83 -12.52 0.36
C PHE A 84 12.67 -11.55 -0.45
N ASP A 85 13.78 -11.07 0.15
CA ASP A 85 14.79 -10.30 -0.56
C ASP A 85 16.20 -10.67 -0.10
N TYR A 86 17.14 -10.60 -1.04
CA TYR A 86 18.54 -10.97 -0.85
C TYR A 86 19.47 -9.90 -1.42
N ASN A 87 20.37 -9.42 -0.60
CA ASN A 87 21.38 -8.44 -0.98
C ASN A 87 22.58 -9.17 -1.58
N LEU A 88 22.86 -8.91 -2.87
CA LEU A 88 23.97 -9.54 -3.61
C LEU A 88 25.34 -8.96 -3.26
N GLY A 89 25.38 -7.95 -2.41
CA GLY A 89 26.60 -7.25 -2.02
C GLY A 89 26.86 -5.97 -2.80
N THR A 90 27.96 -5.29 -2.47
CA THR A 90 28.30 -3.98 -3.03
C THR A 90 28.46 -4.04 -4.55
N GLY A 91 27.77 -3.14 -5.26
CA GLY A 91 27.85 -3.01 -6.71
C GLY A 91 27.10 -4.07 -7.52
N ARG A 92 26.41 -5.01 -6.89
CA ARG A 92 25.65 -6.08 -7.58
C ARG A 92 24.13 -5.92 -7.46
N GLY A 93 23.65 -5.00 -6.61
CA GLY A 93 22.23 -4.82 -6.35
C GLY A 93 21.64 -5.87 -5.43
N ALA A 94 20.34 -6.11 -5.55
CA ALA A 94 19.63 -7.11 -4.78
C ALA A 94 18.49 -7.73 -5.61
N LEU A 95 18.12 -8.94 -5.24
CA LEU A 95 16.95 -9.64 -5.76
C LEU A 95 15.86 -9.66 -4.69
N GLY A 96 14.65 -9.48 -5.09
CA GLY A 96 13.48 -9.60 -4.22
C GLY A 96 12.33 -10.26 -4.95
N GLY A 97 11.36 -10.70 -4.18
CA GLY A 97 10.12 -11.23 -4.71
C GLY A 97 9.09 -11.39 -3.61
N TRP A 98 7.83 -11.42 -4.00
CA TRP A 98 6.75 -11.64 -3.05
C TRP A 98 5.53 -12.27 -3.72
N VAL A 99 4.70 -12.87 -2.90
CA VAL A 99 3.36 -13.34 -3.24
C VAL A 99 2.37 -12.65 -2.31
N LYS A 100 1.28 -12.15 -2.88
CA LYS A 100 0.17 -11.55 -2.15
C LYS A 100 -1.14 -12.19 -2.61
N GLN A 101 -1.99 -12.53 -1.65
CA GLN A 101 -3.32 -13.06 -1.92
C GLN A 101 -4.35 -12.26 -1.11
N ASP A 102 -5.36 -11.75 -1.79
CA ASP A 102 -6.50 -11.07 -1.20
C ASP A 102 -7.78 -11.86 -1.50
N ARG A 103 -8.56 -12.13 -0.47
CA ARG A 103 -9.86 -12.79 -0.56
C ARG A 103 -10.94 -11.88 -0.02
N VAL A 104 -11.96 -11.61 -0.84
CA VAL A 104 -13.13 -10.82 -0.44
C VAL A 104 -14.31 -11.79 -0.33
N GLY A 105 -14.66 -12.18 0.90
CA GLY A 105 -15.54 -13.31 1.15
C GLY A 105 -16.95 -13.12 0.62
N ALA A 106 -17.55 -11.94 0.77
CA ALA A 106 -18.91 -11.68 0.32
C ALA A 106 -19.10 -11.85 -1.22
N LEU A 107 -18.05 -11.59 -1.99
CA LEU A 107 -18.07 -11.69 -3.46
C LEU A 107 -17.35 -12.94 -3.96
N ASN A 108 -16.84 -13.78 -3.09
CA ASN A 108 -16.00 -14.92 -3.43
C ASN A 108 -14.84 -14.55 -4.40
N ALA A 109 -14.40 -13.28 -4.29
CA ALA A 109 -13.34 -12.74 -5.14
C ALA A 109 -11.97 -13.09 -4.55
N ASN A 110 -11.07 -13.53 -5.40
CA ASN A 110 -9.70 -13.89 -5.02
C ASN A 110 -8.71 -13.22 -5.99
N ASN A 111 -7.80 -12.41 -5.44
CA ASN A 111 -6.70 -11.82 -6.17
C ASN A 111 -5.41 -12.46 -5.70
N LEU A 112 -4.65 -13.05 -6.61
CA LEU A 112 -3.32 -13.57 -6.38
C LEU A 112 -2.33 -12.77 -7.22
N GLU A 113 -1.28 -12.26 -6.62
CA GLU A 113 -0.22 -11.54 -7.32
C GLU A 113 1.14 -12.07 -6.87
N VAL A 114 2.03 -12.28 -7.84
CA VAL A 114 3.42 -12.70 -7.63
C VAL A 114 4.33 -11.67 -8.28
N ALA A 115 5.38 -11.25 -7.59
CA ALA A 115 6.31 -10.28 -8.11
C ALA A 115 7.77 -10.72 -7.98
N ALA A 116 8.57 -10.33 -8.97
CA ALA A 116 10.02 -10.38 -8.96
C ALA A 116 10.58 -8.97 -9.03
N ILE A 117 11.60 -8.69 -8.23
CA ILE A 117 12.19 -7.36 -8.05
C ILE A 117 13.69 -7.45 -8.25
N TYR A 118 14.22 -6.49 -9.00
CA TYR A 118 15.64 -6.19 -9.00
C TYR A 118 15.84 -4.77 -8.54
N SER A 119 16.70 -4.56 -7.55
CA SER A 119 17.09 -3.24 -7.07
C SER A 119 18.59 -3.01 -7.23
N TYR A 120 18.95 -1.77 -7.50
CA TYR A 120 20.34 -1.34 -7.56
C TYR A 120 20.57 -0.20 -6.57
N ARG A 121 21.66 -0.31 -5.80
CA ARG A 121 21.95 0.63 -4.72
C ARG A 121 23.25 1.35 -4.99
N VAL A 122 23.19 2.68 -4.86
CA VAL A 122 24.33 3.59 -4.92
C VAL A 122 24.57 4.13 -3.51
N GLN A 123 25.79 4.02 -3.03
CA GLN A 123 26.23 4.60 -1.77
C GLN A 123 26.95 5.91 -2.03
N PHE A 124 26.52 6.96 -1.33
CA PHE A 124 27.14 8.27 -1.36
C PHE A 124 28.03 8.48 -0.14
N GLN A 125 28.74 9.59 -0.14
CA GLN A 125 29.42 10.08 1.07
C GLN A 125 28.37 10.39 2.16
N ASN A 126 28.79 10.40 3.42
CA ASN A 126 27.92 10.72 4.59
C ASN A 126 26.78 9.71 4.83
N ASP A 127 27.03 8.41 4.62
CA ASP A 127 26.11 7.29 4.90
C ASP A 127 24.81 7.30 4.11
N TRP A 128 24.62 8.22 3.17
CA TRP A 128 23.46 8.21 2.30
C TRP A 128 23.53 7.08 1.28
N GLN A 129 22.41 6.42 1.09
CA GLN A 129 22.22 5.39 0.08
C GLN A 129 20.97 5.71 -0.74
N LEU A 130 21.07 5.53 -2.04
CA LEU A 130 19.95 5.59 -2.97
C LEU A 130 19.76 4.21 -3.57
N SER A 131 18.60 3.62 -3.32
CA SER A 131 18.17 2.38 -3.97
C SER A 131 17.10 2.72 -5.01
N MET A 132 17.22 2.11 -6.18
CA MET A 132 16.24 2.19 -7.28
C MET A 132 15.89 0.76 -7.67
N ALA A 133 14.62 0.50 -8.00
CA ALA A 133 14.18 -0.84 -8.35
C ALA A 133 13.18 -0.86 -9.49
N GLY A 134 13.22 -1.96 -10.23
CA GLY A 134 12.16 -2.39 -11.13
C GLY A 134 11.50 -3.66 -10.59
N GLN A 135 10.19 -3.73 -10.75
CA GLN A 135 9.36 -4.87 -10.39
C GLN A 135 8.61 -5.35 -11.61
N PHE A 136 8.62 -6.64 -11.83
CA PHE A 136 7.69 -7.33 -12.72
C PHE A 136 6.73 -8.14 -11.87
N SER A 137 5.43 -8.04 -12.11
CA SER A 137 4.43 -8.85 -11.43
C SER A 137 3.48 -9.56 -12.41
N TYR A 138 2.89 -10.62 -11.92
CA TYR A 138 1.86 -11.37 -12.62
C TYR A 138 0.69 -11.58 -11.68
N GLY A 139 -0.45 -11.00 -12.07
CA GLY A 139 -1.69 -11.04 -11.32
C GLY A 139 -2.69 -12.04 -11.89
N GLN A 140 -3.44 -12.69 -11.00
CA GLN A 140 -4.62 -13.48 -11.32
C GLN A 140 -5.78 -13.01 -10.44
N ARG A 141 -6.84 -12.57 -11.08
CA ARG A 141 -8.10 -12.20 -10.42
C ARG A 141 -9.18 -13.20 -10.80
N SER A 142 -9.80 -13.82 -9.82
CA SER A 142 -10.92 -14.73 -10.01
C SER A 142 -12.09 -14.30 -9.15
N GLN A 143 -13.28 -14.48 -9.68
CA GLN A 143 -14.53 -14.24 -8.94
C GLN A 143 -15.49 -15.38 -9.23
N GLY A 144 -15.98 -16.00 -8.15
CA GLY A 144 -17.02 -17.01 -8.20
C GLY A 144 -18.38 -16.35 -8.02
N MET A 145 -19.31 -16.67 -8.91
CA MET A 145 -20.69 -16.18 -8.81
C MET A 145 -21.60 -17.22 -8.13
N ASP A 146 -21.02 -18.37 -7.76
CA ASP A 146 -21.77 -19.46 -7.11
C ASP A 146 -22.31 -19.02 -5.73
N GLY A 147 -23.61 -19.16 -5.54
CA GLY A 147 -24.27 -18.83 -4.28
C GLY A 147 -24.75 -17.39 -4.13
N LEU A 148 -24.51 -16.51 -5.11
CA LEU A 148 -25.16 -15.20 -5.13
C LEU A 148 -26.66 -15.40 -5.44
N ARG A 149 -27.50 -14.84 -4.57
CA ARG A 149 -28.96 -14.78 -4.77
C ARG A 149 -29.32 -13.38 -5.22
N PHE A 150 -29.79 -13.29 -6.45
CA PHE A 150 -30.28 -12.03 -7.00
C PHE A 150 -31.73 -11.78 -6.56
N GLU A 151 -32.18 -10.53 -6.66
CA GLU A 151 -33.50 -10.11 -6.19
C GLU A 151 -34.64 -10.87 -6.87
N ASP A 152 -34.52 -11.16 -8.15
CA ASP A 152 -35.47 -11.97 -8.93
C ASP A 152 -35.62 -13.39 -8.39
N ALA A 153 -34.50 -14.02 -8.00
CA ALA A 153 -34.51 -15.34 -7.36
C ALA A 153 -35.08 -15.31 -5.94
N MET A 154 -34.86 -14.22 -5.22
CA MET A 154 -35.44 -14.02 -3.87
C MET A 154 -36.97 -13.81 -3.92
N LEU A 155 -37.46 -13.13 -4.95
CA LEU A 155 -38.89 -12.81 -5.13
C LEU A 155 -39.66 -13.97 -5.77
N SER A 156 -39.07 -14.67 -6.74
CA SER A 156 -39.74 -15.74 -7.49
C SER A 156 -39.56 -17.15 -6.93
N GLY A 157 -38.57 -17.33 -6.04
CA GLY A 157 -38.20 -18.65 -5.52
C GLY A 157 -37.53 -19.56 -6.55
N ASN A 158 -37.30 -19.06 -7.77
CA ASN A 158 -36.67 -19.78 -8.86
C ASN A 158 -35.16 -19.47 -8.95
N VAL A 159 -34.42 -20.26 -9.69
CA VAL A 159 -33.03 -19.99 -10.01
C VAL A 159 -32.99 -18.76 -10.92
N THR A 160 -32.07 -17.84 -10.65
CA THR A 160 -31.82 -16.65 -11.48
C THR A 160 -31.62 -17.08 -12.94
N ALA A 161 -32.29 -16.39 -13.87
CA ALA A 161 -32.16 -16.69 -15.31
C ALA A 161 -30.80 -16.28 -15.91
N GLU A 162 -30.02 -15.48 -15.18
CA GLU A 162 -28.70 -15.02 -15.58
C GLU A 162 -27.64 -15.97 -14.99
N GLU A 163 -27.07 -16.83 -15.82
CA GLU A 163 -25.87 -17.61 -15.47
C GLU A 163 -24.64 -16.69 -15.57
N PHE A 164 -24.28 -16.07 -14.47
CA PHE A 164 -22.98 -15.43 -14.35
C PHE A 164 -21.93 -16.52 -14.05
N GLY A 165 -21.17 -16.88 -15.08
CA GLY A 165 -20.10 -17.87 -14.94
C GLY A 165 -18.94 -17.35 -14.06
N ASN A 166 -18.23 -18.27 -13.43
CA ASN A 166 -16.97 -17.98 -12.77
C ASN A 166 -15.96 -17.46 -13.81
N PHE A 167 -15.26 -16.36 -13.51
CA PHE A 167 -14.25 -15.86 -14.41
C PHE A 167 -12.88 -15.79 -13.75
N THR A 168 -11.84 -15.91 -14.56
CA THR A 168 -10.46 -15.76 -14.14
C THR A 168 -9.71 -14.94 -15.18
N LEU A 169 -9.20 -13.81 -14.74
CA LEU A 169 -8.35 -12.91 -15.53
C LEU A 169 -6.91 -13.02 -15.06
N ARG A 170 -5.99 -12.94 -16.00
CA ARG A 170 -4.56 -12.99 -15.74
C ARG A 170 -3.87 -11.86 -16.49
N TYR A 171 -2.94 -11.19 -15.84
CA TYR A 171 -2.28 -10.04 -16.43
C TYR A 171 -0.85 -9.89 -15.94
N PRO A 172 0.07 -9.49 -16.83
CA PRO A 172 1.38 -8.98 -16.42
C PRO A 172 1.27 -7.53 -16.00
N ASP A 173 2.21 -7.09 -15.16
CA ASP A 173 2.29 -5.70 -14.74
C ASP A 173 3.71 -5.31 -14.36
N PHE A 174 3.98 -3.99 -14.30
CA PHE A 174 5.26 -3.44 -13.93
C PHE A 174 5.11 -2.38 -12.84
N GLY A 175 6.13 -2.30 -12.00
CA GLY A 175 6.30 -1.26 -11.00
C GLY A 175 7.75 -0.79 -10.94
N THR A 176 7.95 0.38 -10.37
CA THR A 176 9.28 0.94 -10.13
C THR A 176 9.27 1.79 -8.87
N GLY A 177 10.44 2.09 -8.35
CA GLY A 177 10.54 2.98 -7.21
C GLY A 177 11.96 3.36 -6.88
N PHE A 178 12.08 4.33 -6.00
CA PHE A 178 13.35 4.72 -5.40
C PHE A 178 13.17 5.00 -3.91
N VAL A 179 14.23 4.81 -3.14
CA VAL A 179 14.34 5.22 -1.75
C VAL A 179 15.75 5.75 -1.48
N ALA A 180 15.81 6.98 -0.94
CA ALA A 180 17.02 7.55 -0.38
C ALA A 180 16.97 7.41 1.14
N TYR A 181 18.01 6.86 1.74
CA TYR A 181 18.01 6.58 3.17
C TYR A 181 19.41 6.64 3.77
N ASN A 182 19.44 6.86 5.06
CA ASN A 182 20.60 6.72 5.93
C ASN A 182 20.17 6.10 7.28
N PRO A 183 21.05 5.88 8.27
CA PRO A 183 20.65 5.29 9.54
C PRO A 183 19.56 6.05 10.31
N LYS A 184 19.37 7.36 10.02
CA LYS A 184 18.43 8.21 10.75
C LYS A 184 17.14 8.49 10.02
N MET A 185 17.13 8.50 8.69
CA MET A 185 15.95 8.92 7.93
C MET A 185 15.85 8.26 6.57
N TRP A 186 14.65 8.24 6.03
CA TRP A 186 14.39 7.78 4.68
C TRP A 186 13.29 8.61 4.03
N ILE A 187 13.38 8.69 2.70
CA ILE A 187 12.33 9.23 1.83
C ILE A 187 12.33 8.43 0.52
N GLY A 188 11.16 8.12 0.02
CA GLY A 188 11.06 7.35 -1.22
C GLY A 188 9.69 7.45 -1.87
N ALA A 189 9.63 6.99 -3.11
CA ALA A 189 8.39 6.87 -3.87
C ALA A 189 8.42 5.60 -4.71
N GLY A 190 7.23 5.06 -4.96
CA GLY A 190 6.99 3.91 -5.82
C GLY A 190 5.82 4.15 -6.74
N VAL A 191 5.84 3.50 -7.89
CA VAL A 191 4.75 3.51 -8.86
C VAL A 191 4.50 2.07 -9.29
N TYR A 192 3.23 1.67 -9.24
CA TYR A 192 2.77 0.33 -9.60
C TYR A 192 1.67 0.42 -10.66
N HIS A 193 1.35 -0.68 -11.25
CA HIS A 193 0.32 -0.79 -12.30
C HIS A 193 0.63 0.10 -13.51
N LEU A 194 1.91 0.12 -13.92
CA LEU A 194 2.36 0.93 -15.07
C LEU A 194 1.72 0.49 -16.39
N LEU A 195 1.33 -0.79 -16.52
CA LEU A 195 0.65 -1.30 -17.70
C LEU A 195 -0.86 -1.06 -17.66
N GLN A 196 -1.42 -0.64 -16.51
CA GLN A 196 -2.86 -0.47 -16.32
C GLN A 196 -3.64 -1.67 -16.86
N PRO A 197 -3.40 -2.89 -16.31
CA PRO A 197 -3.99 -4.12 -16.85
C PRO A 197 -5.50 -4.00 -16.98
N ASP A 198 -6.02 -4.51 -18.12
CA ASP A 198 -7.45 -4.60 -18.37
C ASP A 198 -8.02 -5.80 -17.58
N ILE A 199 -8.98 -5.52 -16.72
CA ILE A 199 -9.68 -6.48 -15.87
C ILE A 199 -11.17 -6.54 -16.17
N SER A 200 -11.56 -6.08 -17.35
CA SER A 200 -12.96 -6.07 -17.82
C SER A 200 -13.52 -7.48 -17.89
N VAL A 201 -14.69 -7.68 -17.31
CA VAL A 201 -15.42 -8.98 -17.35
C VAL A 201 -16.59 -8.93 -18.30
N SER A 202 -17.03 -7.74 -18.66
CA SER A 202 -18.16 -7.48 -19.57
C SER A 202 -17.78 -6.36 -20.56
N ASN A 203 -18.73 -5.83 -21.28
CA ASN A 203 -18.54 -4.71 -22.20
C ASN A 203 -18.18 -3.37 -21.49
N ILE A 204 -18.07 -3.37 -20.17
CA ILE A 204 -17.62 -2.22 -19.39
C ILE A 204 -16.11 -2.32 -19.24
N GLN A 205 -15.40 -1.34 -19.80
CA GLN A 205 -13.95 -1.26 -19.65
C GLN A 205 -13.60 -0.98 -18.18
N ASP A 206 -12.80 -1.87 -17.60
CA ASP A 206 -12.28 -1.73 -16.26
C ASP A 206 -10.77 -2.00 -16.29
N ARG A 207 -9.98 -1.05 -15.79
CA ARG A 207 -8.52 -1.14 -15.75
C ARG A 207 -8.03 -0.89 -14.35
N ILE A 208 -6.98 -1.57 -13.96
CA ILE A 208 -6.31 -1.29 -12.68
C ILE A 208 -5.61 0.07 -12.80
N PRO A 209 -5.98 1.08 -12.02
CA PRO A 209 -5.36 2.40 -12.10
C PRO A 209 -3.92 2.36 -11.60
N ILE A 210 -3.08 3.27 -12.11
CA ILE A 210 -1.74 3.49 -11.60
C ILE A 210 -1.82 3.82 -10.11
N ARG A 211 -1.00 3.12 -9.30
CA ARG A 211 -0.84 3.38 -7.89
C ARG A 211 0.48 4.08 -7.64
N ILE A 212 0.43 5.26 -7.02
CA ILE A 212 1.59 6.05 -6.61
C ILE A 212 1.70 5.98 -5.09
N THR A 213 2.89 5.70 -4.59
CA THR A 213 3.19 5.69 -3.16
C THR A 213 4.32 6.67 -2.86
N GLY A 214 4.21 7.35 -1.72
CA GLY A 214 5.27 8.17 -1.14
C GLY A 214 5.47 7.78 0.31
N GLN A 215 6.70 7.82 0.80
CA GLN A 215 7.00 7.43 2.17
C GLN A 215 8.16 8.22 2.73
N ALA A 216 8.07 8.55 4.00
CA ALA A 216 9.14 9.22 4.74
C ALA A 216 9.12 8.80 6.20
N GLY A 217 10.28 8.85 6.85
CA GLY A 217 10.38 8.63 8.28
C GLY A 217 11.71 9.08 8.83
N TYR A 218 11.74 9.22 10.14
CA TYR A 218 12.90 9.70 10.88
C TYR A 218 13.07 8.93 12.19
N ARG A 219 14.31 8.59 12.56
CA ARG A 219 14.66 7.94 13.83
C ARG A 219 15.21 8.97 14.80
N ILE A 220 14.52 9.17 15.90
CA ILE A 220 14.90 10.08 17.00
C ILE A 220 15.36 9.21 18.18
N ALA A 221 16.66 9.08 18.36
CA ALA A 221 17.20 8.44 19.56
C ALA A 221 16.96 9.38 20.76
N LEU A 222 16.15 8.96 21.72
CA LEU A 222 15.92 9.67 22.96
C LEU A 222 17.06 9.42 23.94
N ASN A 223 17.53 8.19 23.98
CA ASN A 223 18.71 7.69 24.69
C ASN A 223 19.18 6.39 24.00
N ASP A 224 20.11 5.67 24.63
CA ASP A 224 20.70 4.45 24.07
C ASP A 224 19.69 3.30 23.93
N GLU A 225 18.61 3.30 24.69
CA GLU A 225 17.59 2.23 24.70
C GLU A 225 16.31 2.61 23.95
N HIS A 226 15.95 3.90 23.88
CA HIS A 226 14.66 4.37 23.39
C HIS A 226 14.80 5.16 22.10
N THR A 227 14.10 4.73 21.07
CA THR A 227 14.01 5.42 19.77
C THR A 227 12.56 5.68 19.40
N LEU A 228 12.25 6.91 19.01
CA LEU A 228 10.99 7.25 18.36
C LEU A 228 11.15 7.30 16.85
N VAL A 229 10.19 6.75 16.15
CA VAL A 229 10.21 6.63 14.67
C VAL A 229 8.92 7.20 14.07
N PRO A 230 8.76 8.56 14.04
CA PRO A 230 7.69 9.16 13.27
C PRO A 230 7.84 8.82 11.78
N SER A 231 6.72 8.46 11.14
CA SER A 231 6.72 8.08 9.73
C SER A 231 5.38 8.38 9.08
N ALA A 232 5.39 8.56 7.77
CA ALA A 232 4.20 8.76 6.97
C ALA A 232 4.29 8.01 5.65
N ILE A 233 3.13 7.52 5.18
CA ILE A 233 2.95 6.95 3.86
C ILE A 233 1.78 7.64 3.19
N PHE A 234 2.03 8.13 2.00
CA PHE A 234 1.04 8.62 1.07
C PHE A 234 0.77 7.56 0.01
N GLN A 235 -0.48 7.35 -0.35
CA GLN A 235 -0.85 6.49 -1.46
C GLN A 235 -2.00 7.10 -2.25
N TYR A 236 -1.85 7.12 -3.56
CA TYR A 236 -2.87 7.50 -4.51
C TYR A 236 -3.10 6.36 -5.51
N GLN A 237 -4.33 5.95 -5.69
CA GLN A 237 -4.79 5.02 -6.73
C GLN A 237 -6.23 5.44 -7.06
N GLU A 238 -6.40 6.02 -8.23
CA GLU A 238 -7.69 6.63 -8.63
C GLU A 238 -8.89 5.72 -8.33
N PRO A 239 -9.96 6.25 -7.70
CA PRO A 239 -10.14 7.60 -7.17
C PRO A 239 -9.68 7.78 -5.71
N PHE A 240 -8.92 6.84 -5.16
CA PHE A 240 -8.59 6.77 -3.73
C PHE A 240 -7.29 7.48 -3.41
N LEU A 241 -7.35 8.33 -2.40
CA LEU A 241 -6.20 8.98 -1.79
C LEU A 241 -6.16 8.64 -0.32
N GLN A 242 -4.99 8.24 0.19
CA GLN A 242 -4.79 7.95 1.60
C GLN A 242 -3.46 8.48 2.09
N LEU A 243 -3.47 8.98 3.31
CA LEU A 243 -2.29 9.34 4.08
C LEU A 243 -2.33 8.56 5.39
N ASP A 244 -1.34 7.72 5.63
CA ASP A 244 -1.13 7.06 6.90
C ASP A 244 0.05 7.73 7.60
N ALA A 245 -0.13 8.19 8.82
CA ALA A 245 0.92 8.83 9.61
C ALA A 245 0.88 8.35 11.05
N GLY A 246 2.03 8.12 11.63
CA GLY A 246 2.11 7.60 12.97
C GLY A 246 3.53 7.67 13.55
N ILE A 247 3.64 7.13 14.74
CA ILE A 247 4.89 7.06 15.47
C ILE A 247 5.02 5.67 16.08
N ASN A 248 6.18 5.05 15.89
CA ASN A 248 6.58 3.86 16.62
C ASN A 248 7.60 4.24 17.68
N TRP A 249 7.46 3.68 18.84
CA TRP A 249 8.44 3.69 19.92
C TRP A 249 9.13 2.35 19.97
N GLU A 250 10.45 2.34 19.88
CA GLU A 250 11.30 1.15 19.97
C GLU A 250 12.05 1.20 21.30
N TRP A 251 12.00 0.13 22.06
CA TRP A 251 12.69 -0.04 23.33
C TRP A 251 13.25 -1.45 23.44
N ASP A 252 14.59 -1.57 23.35
CA ASP A 252 15.30 -2.83 23.40
C ASP A 252 14.66 -3.87 22.46
N PHE A 253 14.04 -4.91 23.01
CA PHE A 253 13.37 -5.98 22.27
C PHE A 253 11.90 -5.68 21.97
N LEU A 254 11.34 -4.59 22.47
CA LEU A 254 9.93 -4.22 22.28
C LEU A 254 9.76 -3.07 21.30
N TYR A 255 8.65 -3.05 20.60
CA TYR A 255 8.16 -1.85 19.92
C TYR A 255 6.66 -1.71 20.07
N ALA A 256 6.19 -0.48 20.09
CA ALA A 256 4.78 -0.13 20.09
C ALA A 256 4.56 1.10 19.22
N GLY A 257 3.38 1.26 18.65
CA GLY A 257 3.08 2.39 17.78
C GLY A 257 1.62 2.76 17.74
N VAL A 258 1.39 4.02 17.36
CA VAL A 258 0.05 4.56 17.10
C VAL A 258 0.06 5.19 15.72
N TRP A 259 -0.94 4.85 14.91
CA TRP A 259 -1.04 5.27 13.53
C TRP A 259 -2.44 5.80 13.24
N TYR A 260 -2.52 6.94 12.62
CA TYR A 260 -3.72 7.40 11.94
C TYR A 260 -3.67 6.94 10.48
N ARG A 261 -4.74 6.30 10.03
CA ARG A 261 -4.88 5.79 8.67
C ARG A 261 -6.08 6.45 7.99
N GLY A 262 -5.84 7.11 6.87
CA GLY A 262 -6.89 7.80 6.12
C GLY A 262 -6.58 9.27 5.90
N LEU A 263 -7.46 9.98 5.20
CA LEU A 263 -7.41 11.44 5.12
C LEU A 263 -8.34 12.02 6.17
N PRO A 264 -7.99 13.15 6.81
CA PRO A 264 -8.94 13.91 7.59
C PRO A 264 -10.03 14.42 6.64
N SER A 265 -11.18 13.74 6.63
CA SER A 265 -12.31 14.10 5.78
C SER A 265 -12.90 15.43 6.23
N ARG A 266 -12.95 16.40 5.32
CA ARG A 266 -13.80 17.56 5.47
C ARG A 266 -15.23 17.14 5.09
N SER A 267 -16.16 17.24 6.03
CA SER A 267 -17.57 16.92 5.88
C SER A 267 -18.14 17.41 4.53
N GLY A 268 -18.68 16.50 3.73
CA GLY A 268 -19.47 16.86 2.53
C GLY A 268 -19.27 16.01 1.28
N THR A 269 -18.24 15.20 1.17
CA THR A 269 -18.10 14.25 0.06
C THR A 269 -18.39 12.83 0.55
N GLN A 270 -19.32 12.14 -0.11
CA GLN A 270 -19.75 10.76 0.18
C GLN A 270 -18.70 9.68 -0.17
N LEU A 271 -17.42 9.99 -0.11
CA LEU A 271 -16.39 8.97 -0.09
C LEU A 271 -16.40 8.39 1.31
N LEU A 272 -16.68 7.10 1.42
CA LEU A 272 -16.63 6.36 2.68
C LEU A 272 -15.29 6.65 3.37
N PRO A 273 -15.25 7.39 4.49
CA PRO A 273 -13.99 7.70 5.15
C PRO A 273 -13.47 6.41 5.76
N SER A 274 -12.53 5.76 5.11
CA SER A 274 -11.83 4.60 5.64
C SER A 274 -10.77 5.00 6.66
N SER A 275 -11.06 6.01 7.50
CA SER A 275 -10.14 6.43 8.53
C SER A 275 -10.18 5.47 9.72
N ALA A 276 -9.00 5.13 10.20
CA ALA A 276 -8.82 4.26 11.35
C ALA A 276 -7.69 4.77 12.24
N LEU A 277 -7.80 4.47 13.53
CA LEU A 277 -6.69 4.56 14.47
C LEU A 277 -6.14 3.15 14.65
N ALA A 278 -4.87 2.94 14.34
CA ALA A 278 -4.22 1.65 14.50
C ALA A 278 -3.27 1.68 15.70
N LEU A 279 -3.38 0.66 16.54
CA LEU A 279 -2.41 0.36 17.58
C LEU A 279 -1.55 -0.81 17.11
N VAL A 280 -0.25 -0.69 17.30
CA VAL A 280 0.73 -1.69 16.91
C VAL A 280 1.58 -2.05 18.11
N SER A 281 1.94 -3.31 18.23
CA SER A 281 2.92 -3.79 19.21
C SER A 281 3.67 -4.99 18.67
N GLY A 282 4.88 -5.21 19.13
CA GLY A 282 5.64 -6.38 18.74
C GLY A 282 6.96 -6.52 19.47
N VAL A 283 7.64 -7.60 19.15
CA VAL A 283 8.93 -7.99 19.75
C VAL A 283 9.99 -8.23 18.67
N LYS A 284 11.22 -7.85 18.99
CA LYS A 284 12.41 -8.13 18.20
C LYS A 284 13.31 -9.03 19.03
N VAL A 285 13.54 -10.25 18.57
CA VAL A 285 14.39 -11.22 19.26
C VAL A 285 15.46 -11.68 18.27
N GLU A 286 16.69 -11.31 18.50
CA GLU A 286 17.80 -11.53 17.57
C GLU A 286 17.47 -11.04 16.15
N ASN A 287 17.30 -11.96 15.19
CA ASN A 287 16.99 -11.67 13.79
C ASN A 287 15.49 -11.81 13.47
N TRP A 288 14.66 -12.07 14.46
CA TRP A 288 13.21 -12.23 14.30
C TRP A 288 12.48 -11.02 14.81
N GLN A 289 11.45 -10.62 14.07
CA GLN A 289 10.51 -9.59 14.48
C GLN A 289 9.10 -10.13 14.34
N PHE A 290 8.33 -10.07 15.42
CA PHE A 290 6.91 -10.43 15.45
C PHE A 290 6.11 -9.20 15.80
N GLY A 291 4.99 -9.01 15.11
CA GLY A 291 4.15 -7.85 15.33
C GLY A 291 2.68 -8.18 15.23
N VAL A 292 1.89 -7.45 16.00
CA VAL A 292 0.43 -7.45 15.94
C VAL A 292 -0.06 -6.03 15.82
N SER A 293 -1.14 -5.81 15.09
CA SER A 293 -1.83 -4.53 15.08
C SER A 293 -3.34 -4.70 15.06
N TYR A 294 -4.03 -3.70 15.57
CA TYR A 294 -5.47 -3.59 15.52
C TYR A 294 -5.88 -2.19 15.07
N ASP A 295 -6.72 -2.13 14.02
CA ASP A 295 -7.22 -0.89 13.46
C ASP A 295 -8.67 -0.68 13.95
N PHE A 296 -8.88 0.41 14.68
CA PHE A 296 -10.19 0.89 15.11
C PHE A 296 -10.77 1.78 14.03
N ALA A 297 -11.88 1.40 13.41
CA ALA A 297 -12.58 2.23 12.45
C ALA A 297 -13.12 3.50 13.13
N LEU A 298 -12.72 4.68 12.65
CA LEU A 298 -13.16 5.98 13.18
C LEU A 298 -14.42 6.51 12.48
N ALA A 299 -14.71 6.00 11.30
CA ALA A 299 -15.91 6.37 10.57
C ALA A 299 -17.09 5.52 11.04
N SER A 300 -18.26 6.13 11.16
CA SER A 300 -19.51 5.52 11.59
C SER A 300 -20.13 4.59 10.53
N LEU A 301 -19.39 3.63 10.06
CA LEU A 301 -19.98 2.44 9.47
C LEU A 301 -20.52 1.62 10.65
N VAL A 302 -21.76 1.90 11.03
CA VAL A 302 -22.48 1.17 12.08
C VAL A 302 -22.43 -0.31 11.73
N GLY A 303 -21.74 -1.13 12.55
CA GLY A 303 -21.67 -2.58 12.39
C GLY A 303 -20.49 -3.12 11.58
N VAL A 304 -19.50 -2.29 11.22
CA VAL A 304 -18.26 -2.79 10.60
C VAL A 304 -17.18 -2.92 11.68
N GLY A 305 -16.76 -4.14 11.96
CA GLY A 305 -15.68 -4.44 12.89
C GLY A 305 -14.35 -3.84 12.45
N GLY A 306 -13.39 -3.78 13.38
CA GLY A 306 -12.04 -3.35 13.12
C GLY A 306 -11.27 -4.29 12.17
N SER A 307 -9.97 -4.14 12.14
CA SER A 307 -9.09 -5.03 11.38
C SER A 307 -7.92 -5.42 12.26
N TYR A 308 -7.45 -6.65 12.13
CA TYR A 308 -6.24 -7.08 12.81
C TYR A 308 -5.21 -7.61 11.82
N GLU A 309 -3.94 -7.52 12.21
CA GLU A 309 -2.81 -7.94 11.40
C GLU A 309 -1.74 -8.56 12.27
N ILE A 310 -1.09 -9.59 11.74
CA ILE A 310 0.02 -10.31 12.37
C ILE A 310 1.17 -10.35 11.37
N SER A 311 2.36 -10.08 11.85
CA SER A 311 3.58 -10.14 11.05
C SER A 311 4.66 -10.97 11.74
#